data_d4e3e4baa6c1747b4e6f4e59006d8785
#
_entry.id   d4e3e4baa6c1747b4e6f4e59006d8785
#
_cell.length_a   1.000
_cell.length_b   1.000
_cell.length_c   1.000
_cell.angle_alpha   90.00
_cell.angle_beta   90.00
_cell.angle_gamma   90.00
#
_symmetry.space_group_name_H-M   'P 1'
#
loop_
_entity.id
_entity.type
_entity.pdbx_description
1 polymer ?
#
loop_
_entity_poly.entity_id
_entity_poly.type
_entity_poly.pdbx_seq_one_letter_code
_entity_poly.pdbx_strand_id
1 'polypeptide(L)'
;AVCGPAEEFAPIGLDDAQVGEPFLKIGVGMLEKMEGPYDRFRLHNIIDPGRRTIEVRGDSVVFGHILDTDSGYAYEYFKEIALVGKDTFRISHSLKNTGRKPLKGDVYNHNFFTLGLLETGESRQLDFPFKPEGDWRAEYSEVGFTGSGIRFTRTLQKGESVFTGNLHESGKGLAGSPNAFALREEQTGRGVEASCSEPMTKAVFWSNHRIACIEPYID
;
A
#
# COMPACT_ATOMS: atom_id res chain seq x y z
N ALA A 1 -15.58 5.42 2.98
CA ALA A 1 -14.93 5.03 4.22
C ALA A 1 -13.46 4.80 3.90
N VAL A 2 -12.57 5.43 4.63
CA VAL A 2 -11.15 5.18 4.51
C VAL A 2 -10.84 4.05 5.46
N CYS A 3 -10.34 2.93 4.94
CA CYS A 3 -9.84 1.85 5.76
C CYS A 3 -8.38 2.13 6.11
N GLY A 4 -8.03 1.96 7.38
CA GLY A 4 -6.66 2.13 7.88
C GLY A 4 -5.66 1.20 7.20
N PRO A 5 -4.43 1.07 7.72
CA PRO A 5 -3.33 0.48 6.99
C PRO A 5 -3.71 -0.90 6.44
N ALA A 6 -3.73 -0.99 5.12
CA ALA A 6 -4.04 -2.20 4.38
C ALA A 6 -2.87 -2.50 3.43
N GLU A 7 -2.60 -3.75 3.24
CA GLU A 7 -1.69 -4.24 2.20
C GLU A 7 -2.49 -4.80 1.04
N GLU A 8 -1.94 -4.69 -0.15
CA GLU A 8 -2.47 -5.33 -1.34
C GLU A 8 -1.37 -6.11 -2.05
N PHE A 9 -1.61 -7.42 -2.21
CA PHE A 9 -0.74 -8.29 -3.00
C PHE A 9 -1.17 -8.27 -4.47
N ALA A 10 -0.23 -8.32 -5.39
CA ALA A 10 -0.53 -8.52 -6.80
C ALA A 10 -1.26 -9.87 -7.02
N PRO A 11 -2.12 -9.99 -8.04
CA PRO A 11 -2.72 -11.28 -8.39
C PRO A 11 -1.65 -12.27 -8.87
N ILE A 12 -1.74 -13.53 -8.45
CA ILE A 12 -0.78 -14.59 -8.78
C ILE A 12 -1.46 -15.62 -9.67
N GLY A 13 -0.82 -15.97 -10.79
CA GLY A 13 -1.34 -16.92 -11.77
C GLY A 13 -2.47 -16.39 -12.65
N LEU A 14 -2.74 -15.10 -12.60
CA LEU A 14 -3.79 -14.45 -13.40
C LEU A 14 -3.50 -14.54 -14.92
N ASP A 15 -2.24 -14.36 -15.33
CA ASP A 15 -1.86 -14.37 -16.75
C ASP A 15 -1.99 -15.78 -17.35
N ASP A 16 -1.75 -16.80 -16.54
CA ASP A 16 -1.83 -18.21 -16.96
C ASP A 16 -3.27 -18.76 -16.97
N ALA A 17 -4.16 -18.16 -16.18
CA ALA A 17 -5.55 -18.60 -16.07
C ALA A 17 -6.38 -18.23 -17.32
N GLN A 18 -7.32 -19.09 -17.72
CA GLN A 18 -8.35 -18.76 -18.71
C GLN A 18 -9.54 -18.07 -18.04
N VAL A 19 -10.40 -17.41 -18.83
CA VAL A 19 -11.67 -16.85 -18.32
C VAL A 19 -12.49 -17.96 -17.66
N GLY A 20 -12.97 -17.73 -16.44
CA GLY A 20 -13.66 -18.72 -15.61
C GLY A 20 -12.74 -19.56 -14.72
N GLU A 21 -11.41 -19.57 -14.98
CA GLU A 21 -10.46 -20.29 -14.13
C GLU A 21 -10.02 -19.46 -12.91
N PRO A 22 -9.55 -20.15 -11.83
CA PRO A 22 -9.11 -19.48 -10.62
C PRO A 22 -7.72 -18.90 -10.72
N PHE A 23 -7.50 -17.73 -10.10
CA PHE A 23 -6.21 -17.16 -9.78
C PHE A 23 -6.15 -16.78 -8.29
N LEU A 24 -4.94 -16.66 -7.76
CA LEU A 24 -4.72 -16.38 -6.35
C LEU A 24 -4.62 -14.87 -6.07
N LYS A 25 -5.31 -14.44 -5.01
CA LYS A 25 -5.10 -13.11 -4.37
C LYS A 25 -4.83 -13.35 -2.89
N ILE A 26 -3.59 -13.17 -2.43
CA ILE A 26 -3.21 -13.35 -1.01
C ILE A 26 -4.05 -12.41 -0.14
N GLY A 27 -4.55 -12.91 0.99
CA GLY A 27 -5.45 -12.18 1.89
C GLY A 27 -6.92 -12.17 1.45
N VAL A 28 -7.23 -12.60 0.22
CA VAL A 28 -8.61 -12.68 -0.32
C VAL A 28 -9.04 -14.11 -0.58
N GLY A 29 -8.22 -14.91 -1.28
CA GLY A 29 -8.52 -16.27 -1.65
C GLY A 29 -8.28 -16.56 -3.12
N MET A 30 -8.94 -17.60 -3.65
CA MET A 30 -8.99 -17.90 -5.08
C MET A 30 -10.13 -17.11 -5.72
N LEU A 31 -9.81 -16.33 -6.73
CA LEU A 31 -10.75 -15.50 -7.48
C LEU A 31 -10.95 -16.05 -8.88
N GLU A 32 -12.15 -15.89 -9.42
CA GLU A 32 -12.45 -16.23 -10.81
C GLU A 32 -11.92 -15.16 -11.76
N LYS A 33 -11.18 -15.57 -12.80
CA LYS A 33 -10.76 -14.67 -13.88
C LYS A 33 -11.96 -14.30 -14.74
N MET A 34 -12.25 -13.02 -14.80
CA MET A 34 -13.32 -12.45 -15.60
C MET A 34 -12.82 -12.01 -16.96
N GLU A 35 -13.72 -11.80 -17.91
CA GLU A 35 -13.38 -11.20 -19.20
C GLU A 35 -12.81 -9.79 -19.07
N GLY A 36 -11.86 -9.46 -19.95
CA GLY A 36 -11.19 -8.17 -20.03
C GLY A 36 -9.95 -8.06 -19.12
N PRO A 37 -9.35 -6.87 -19.06
CA PRO A 37 -8.18 -6.62 -18.22
C PRO A 37 -8.54 -6.72 -16.73
N TYR A 38 -7.56 -7.10 -15.91
CA TYR A 38 -7.73 -7.12 -14.47
C TYR A 38 -8.00 -5.70 -13.94
N ASP A 39 -9.10 -5.57 -13.21
CA ASP A 39 -9.46 -4.33 -12.51
C ASP A 39 -9.60 -4.64 -11.01
N ARG A 40 -8.69 -4.09 -10.22
CA ARG A 40 -8.66 -4.25 -8.75
C ARG A 40 -9.89 -3.65 -8.06
N PHE A 41 -10.59 -2.73 -8.69
CA PHE A 41 -11.79 -2.07 -8.16
C PHE A 41 -13.09 -2.80 -8.52
N ARG A 42 -13.00 -3.81 -9.37
CA ARG A 42 -14.15 -4.65 -9.73
C ARG A 42 -14.40 -5.71 -8.65
N LEU A 43 -15.66 -6.00 -8.39
CA LEU A 43 -16.03 -7.15 -7.57
C LEU A 43 -15.76 -8.45 -8.33
N HIS A 44 -14.88 -9.27 -7.79
CA HIS A 44 -14.56 -10.60 -8.32
C HIS A 44 -15.34 -11.67 -7.57
N ASN A 45 -15.72 -12.74 -8.26
CA ASN A 45 -16.25 -13.93 -7.62
C ASN A 45 -15.13 -14.62 -6.82
N ILE A 46 -15.35 -14.88 -5.55
CA ILE A 46 -14.43 -15.62 -4.69
C ILE A 46 -14.83 -17.09 -4.71
N ILE A 47 -14.02 -17.93 -5.36
CA ILE A 47 -14.24 -19.36 -5.50
C ILE A 47 -13.92 -20.07 -4.18
N ASP A 48 -12.78 -19.72 -3.58
CA ASP A 48 -12.35 -20.25 -2.28
C ASP A 48 -11.81 -19.09 -1.42
N PRO A 49 -12.55 -18.72 -0.36
CA PRO A 49 -12.16 -17.62 0.53
C PRO A 49 -11.08 -18.01 1.54
N GLY A 50 -10.63 -19.26 1.59
CA GLY A 50 -9.75 -19.75 2.63
C GLY A 50 -10.34 -19.63 4.04
N ARG A 51 -9.51 -19.87 5.05
CA ARG A 51 -9.88 -19.76 6.47
C ARG A 51 -9.26 -18.49 7.07
N ARG A 52 -10.10 -17.65 7.67
CA ARG A 52 -9.68 -16.41 8.36
C ARG A 52 -9.79 -16.56 9.86
N THR A 53 -8.86 -15.94 10.58
CA THR A 53 -8.87 -15.85 12.04
C THR A 53 -8.57 -14.43 12.47
N ILE A 54 -9.13 -14.03 13.62
CA ILE A 54 -8.82 -12.77 14.30
C ILE A 54 -8.61 -13.10 15.76
N GLU A 55 -7.47 -12.69 16.29
CA GLU A 55 -7.11 -12.89 17.70
C GLU A 55 -6.70 -11.55 18.30
N VAL A 56 -7.35 -11.16 19.39
CA VAL A 56 -6.99 -9.97 20.19
C VAL A 56 -6.10 -10.39 21.34
N ARG A 57 -4.94 -9.75 21.47
CA ARG A 57 -3.90 -10.05 22.46
C ARG A 57 -3.45 -8.76 23.14
N GLY A 58 -4.02 -8.42 24.30
CA GLY A 58 -3.60 -7.22 25.02
C GLY A 58 -3.53 -5.98 24.11
N ASP A 59 -2.32 -5.56 23.78
CA ASP A 59 -2.05 -4.40 22.95
C ASP A 59 -1.91 -4.70 21.45
N SER A 60 -2.25 -5.92 21.02
CA SER A 60 -2.17 -6.29 19.61
C SER A 60 -3.39 -7.05 19.10
N VAL A 61 -3.56 -7.04 17.78
CA VAL A 61 -4.54 -7.85 17.05
C VAL A 61 -3.81 -8.60 15.95
N VAL A 62 -4.03 -9.91 15.88
CA VAL A 62 -3.48 -10.78 14.84
C VAL A 62 -4.60 -11.21 13.89
N PHE A 63 -4.40 -10.97 12.62
CA PHE A 63 -5.24 -11.45 11.53
C PHE A 63 -4.52 -12.61 10.85
N GLY A 64 -5.19 -13.76 10.72
CA GLY A 64 -4.66 -14.91 10.02
C GLY A 64 -5.49 -15.22 8.78
N HIS A 65 -4.84 -15.61 7.69
CA HIS A 65 -5.47 -16.13 6.49
C HIS A 65 -4.71 -17.36 6.00
N ILE A 66 -5.37 -18.49 5.95
CA ILE A 66 -4.81 -19.77 5.54
C ILE A 66 -5.60 -20.28 4.34
N LEU A 67 -4.89 -20.57 3.27
CA LEU A 67 -5.42 -21.15 2.06
C LEU A 67 -4.65 -22.43 1.71
N ASP A 68 -5.38 -23.48 1.34
CA ASP A 68 -4.82 -24.72 0.80
C ASP A 68 -5.72 -25.21 -0.33
N THR A 69 -5.15 -25.35 -1.54
CA THR A 69 -5.93 -25.64 -2.73
C THR A 69 -5.33 -26.80 -3.54
N ASP A 70 -6.18 -27.54 -4.24
CA ASP A 70 -5.78 -28.60 -5.16
C ASP A 70 -4.96 -28.06 -6.36
N SER A 71 -5.10 -26.75 -6.67
CA SER A 71 -4.35 -26.08 -7.73
C SER A 71 -2.84 -25.99 -7.47
N GLY A 72 -2.41 -26.30 -6.24
CA GLY A 72 -1.02 -26.25 -5.78
C GLY A 72 -0.61 -24.92 -5.15
N TYR A 73 -1.49 -23.95 -5.09
CA TYR A 73 -1.32 -22.76 -4.28
C TYR A 73 -1.78 -23.04 -2.84
N ALA A 74 -0.91 -22.79 -1.87
CA ALA A 74 -1.24 -22.86 -0.46
C ALA A 74 -0.34 -21.90 0.33
N TYR A 75 -0.86 -21.27 1.37
CA TYR A 75 -0.10 -20.36 2.22
C TYR A 75 -0.71 -20.19 3.60
N GLU A 76 0.14 -19.73 4.51
CA GLU A 76 -0.23 -19.16 5.79
C GLU A 76 0.21 -17.70 5.80
N TYR A 77 -0.72 -16.77 5.98
CA TYR A 77 -0.45 -15.34 6.07
C TYR A 77 -0.96 -14.81 7.40
N PHE A 78 -0.09 -14.11 8.13
CA PHE A 78 -0.43 -13.46 9.37
C PHE A 78 -0.02 -11.99 9.33
N LYS A 79 -0.91 -11.15 9.82
CA LYS A 79 -0.69 -9.72 10.04
C LYS A 79 -0.97 -9.40 11.49
N GLU A 80 0.02 -8.86 12.20
CA GLU A 80 -0.14 -8.33 13.54
C GLU A 80 -0.09 -6.80 13.52
N ILE A 81 -1.04 -6.17 14.19
CA ILE A 81 -1.02 -4.74 14.50
C ILE A 81 -0.87 -4.62 16.01
N ALA A 82 0.24 -4.07 16.48
CA ALA A 82 0.58 -3.95 17.90
C ALA A 82 0.87 -2.50 18.29
N LEU A 83 0.30 -2.04 19.41
CA LEU A 83 0.68 -0.80 20.04
C LEU A 83 2.04 -1.02 20.73
N VAL A 84 3.08 -0.32 20.30
CA VAL A 84 4.45 -0.46 20.83
C VAL A 84 4.91 0.77 21.62
N GLY A 85 4.03 1.76 21.75
CA GLY A 85 4.25 3.00 22.48
C GLY A 85 2.95 3.80 22.61
N LYS A 86 3.04 4.98 23.16
CA LYS A 86 1.88 5.86 23.38
C LYS A 86 1.25 6.34 22.05
N ASP A 87 2.11 6.54 21.05
CA ASP A 87 1.80 7.15 19.75
C ASP A 87 2.39 6.34 18.58
N THR A 88 2.81 5.11 18.86
CA THR A 88 3.47 4.25 17.89
C THR A 88 2.79 2.90 17.82
N PHE A 89 2.53 2.43 16.62
CA PHE A 89 2.12 1.05 16.37
C PHE A 89 3.03 0.41 15.33
N ARG A 90 3.14 -0.91 15.41
CA ARG A 90 3.89 -1.74 14.48
C ARG A 90 2.94 -2.66 13.75
N ILE A 91 3.11 -2.77 12.44
CA ILE A 91 2.46 -3.78 11.62
C ILE A 91 3.53 -4.79 11.22
N SER A 92 3.32 -6.04 11.58
CA SER A 92 4.20 -7.15 11.22
C SER A 92 3.49 -8.10 10.28
N HIS A 93 4.17 -8.55 9.24
CA HIS A 93 3.66 -9.49 8.26
C HIS A 93 4.49 -10.76 8.26
N SER A 94 3.84 -11.91 8.14
CA SER A 94 4.47 -13.20 7.91
C SER A 94 3.70 -13.95 6.83
N LEU A 95 4.37 -14.26 5.72
CA LEU A 95 3.83 -15.05 4.64
C LEU A 95 4.69 -16.29 4.45
N LYS A 96 4.07 -17.47 4.61
CA LYS A 96 4.71 -18.75 4.38
C LYS A 96 4.03 -19.46 3.24
N ASN A 97 4.79 -19.79 2.19
CA ASN A 97 4.33 -20.68 1.15
C ASN A 97 4.30 -22.12 1.68
N THR A 98 3.13 -22.70 1.74
CA THR A 98 2.91 -24.11 2.14
C THR A 98 2.55 -25.00 0.95
N GLY A 99 2.38 -24.39 -0.24
CA GLY A 99 2.05 -25.08 -1.46
C GLY A 99 3.26 -25.52 -2.29
N ARG A 100 2.95 -26.01 -3.49
CA ARG A 100 3.96 -26.45 -4.47
C ARG A 100 4.31 -25.40 -5.51
N LYS A 101 3.41 -24.44 -5.72
CA LYS A 101 3.61 -23.33 -6.67
C LYS A 101 4.27 -22.13 -5.97
N PRO A 102 5.16 -21.39 -6.63
CA PRO A 102 5.75 -20.20 -6.08
C PRO A 102 4.71 -19.09 -5.90
N LEU A 103 4.81 -18.34 -4.82
CA LEU A 103 4.08 -17.09 -4.60
C LEU A 103 4.98 -15.94 -5.07
N LYS A 104 4.76 -15.46 -6.28
CA LYS A 104 5.55 -14.36 -6.87
C LYS A 104 4.63 -13.19 -7.16
N GLY A 105 5.01 -12.02 -6.73
CA GLY A 105 4.26 -10.79 -6.99
C GLY A 105 4.59 -9.73 -5.96
N ASP A 106 4.34 -8.50 -6.34
CA ASP A 106 4.56 -7.34 -5.49
C ASP A 106 3.51 -7.27 -4.39
N VAL A 107 3.90 -6.67 -3.28
CA VAL A 107 2.99 -6.22 -2.23
C VAL A 107 3.24 -4.74 -1.97
N TYR A 108 2.20 -3.98 -1.71
CA TYR A 108 2.32 -2.62 -1.27
C TYR A 108 1.40 -2.31 -0.09
N ASN A 109 1.83 -1.36 0.72
CA ASN A 109 1.02 -0.85 1.82
C ASN A 109 0.23 0.36 1.34
N HIS A 110 -1.09 0.30 1.50
CA HIS A 110 -2.01 1.38 1.12
C HIS A 110 -2.22 2.30 2.32
N ASN A 111 -1.30 3.24 2.52
CA ASN A 111 -1.27 4.10 3.70
C ASN A 111 -2.07 5.38 3.46
N PHE A 112 -3.36 5.36 3.78
CA PHE A 112 -4.22 6.55 3.75
C PHE A 112 -4.13 7.34 5.05
N PHE A 113 -3.74 8.61 4.95
CA PHE A 113 -3.65 9.52 6.08
C PHE A 113 -4.56 10.72 5.94
N THR A 114 -5.22 11.07 7.05
CA THR A 114 -5.84 12.37 7.27
C THR A 114 -5.20 13.02 8.50
N LEU A 115 -4.66 14.22 8.36
CA LEU A 115 -4.07 14.95 9.47
C LEU A 115 -5.06 15.99 10.03
N GLY A 116 -6.04 15.51 10.80
CA GLY A 116 -7.13 16.33 11.31
C GLY A 116 -8.16 16.67 10.24
N LEU A 117 -8.75 17.86 10.31
CA LEU A 117 -9.78 18.35 9.40
C LEU A 117 -9.24 19.31 8.33
N LEU A 118 -7.94 19.59 8.34
CA LEU A 118 -7.32 20.49 7.38
C LEU A 118 -7.26 19.90 5.99
N GLU A 119 -7.43 20.76 5.00
CA GLU A 119 -7.31 20.41 3.60
C GLU A 119 -5.83 20.29 3.21
N THR A 120 -5.57 19.50 2.17
CA THR A 120 -4.23 19.34 1.63
C THR A 120 -3.81 20.60 0.88
N GLY A 121 -2.72 21.21 1.29
CA GLY A 121 -2.22 22.46 0.71
C GLY A 121 -0.79 22.75 1.13
N GLU A 122 -0.38 24.03 1.08
CA GLU A 122 0.99 24.50 1.29
C GLU A 122 1.60 24.04 2.62
N SER A 123 0.80 23.90 3.67
CA SER A 123 1.23 23.44 5.00
C SER A 123 1.44 21.92 5.08
N ARG A 124 0.99 21.16 4.08
CA ARG A 124 1.18 19.70 4.00
C ARG A 124 2.51 19.36 3.37
N GLN A 125 3.35 18.66 4.11
CA GLN A 125 4.68 18.25 3.68
C GLN A 125 4.82 16.75 3.73
N LEU A 126 5.35 16.16 2.64
CA LEU A 126 5.79 14.78 2.60
C LEU A 126 7.30 14.76 2.36
N ASP A 127 8.04 14.17 3.29
CA ASP A 127 9.49 14.07 3.26
C ASP A 127 9.96 12.63 3.20
N PHE A 128 11.07 12.41 2.51
CA PHE A 128 11.78 11.13 2.40
C PHE A 128 13.22 11.30 2.91
N PRO A 129 13.90 10.23 3.35
CA PRO A 129 15.32 10.28 3.73
C PRO A 129 16.27 10.40 2.52
N PHE A 130 15.73 10.67 1.33
CA PHE A 130 16.44 10.82 0.06
C PHE A 130 15.78 11.90 -0.80
N LYS A 131 16.46 12.30 -1.87
CA LYS A 131 15.87 13.16 -2.91
C LYS A 131 14.95 12.30 -3.78
N PRO A 132 13.62 12.53 -3.77
CA PRO A 132 12.70 11.73 -4.56
C PRO A 132 12.69 12.16 -6.04
N GLU A 133 12.46 11.19 -6.91
CA GLU A 133 12.01 11.38 -8.29
C GLU A 133 10.90 10.36 -8.60
N GLY A 134 10.11 10.60 -9.63
CA GLY A 134 9.00 9.74 -10.01
C GLY A 134 8.21 10.34 -11.17
N ASP A 135 7.20 9.60 -11.63
CA ASP A 135 6.43 9.92 -12.82
C ASP A 135 5.08 10.55 -12.43
N TRP A 136 4.95 11.85 -12.59
CA TRP A 136 3.66 12.51 -12.44
C TRP A 136 2.71 12.08 -13.56
N ARG A 137 1.49 11.70 -13.20
CA ARG A 137 0.45 11.27 -14.18
C ARG A 137 0.04 12.38 -15.14
N ALA A 138 0.17 13.63 -14.71
CA ALA A 138 -0.14 14.83 -15.48
C ALA A 138 0.81 15.96 -15.10
N GLU A 139 0.79 17.04 -15.84
CA GLU A 139 1.43 18.30 -15.42
C GLU A 139 0.57 18.93 -14.32
N TYR A 140 1.15 19.04 -13.12
CA TYR A 140 0.52 19.69 -11.97
C TYR A 140 1.24 20.99 -11.66
N SER A 141 0.50 22.09 -11.57
CA SER A 141 1.03 23.38 -11.09
C SER A 141 0.98 23.51 -9.57
N GLU A 142 0.16 22.70 -8.92
CA GLU A 142 -0.16 22.75 -7.50
C GLU A 142 0.74 21.90 -6.62
N VAL A 143 1.56 21.01 -7.21
CA VAL A 143 2.42 20.08 -6.46
C VAL A 143 3.68 19.75 -7.24
N GLY A 144 4.78 19.50 -6.53
CA GLY A 144 6.03 19.10 -7.15
C GLY A 144 7.04 18.52 -6.17
N PHE A 145 8.11 17.95 -6.71
CA PHE A 145 9.26 17.52 -5.93
C PHE A 145 10.13 18.72 -5.54
N THR A 146 10.52 18.78 -4.28
CA THR A 146 11.42 19.81 -3.75
C THR A 146 12.39 19.19 -2.74
N GLY A 147 13.70 19.38 -2.93
CA GLY A 147 14.67 18.88 -1.97
C GLY A 147 14.51 17.38 -1.70
N SER A 148 14.11 17.03 -0.46
CA SER A 148 13.86 15.66 -0.03
C SER A 148 12.36 15.29 -0.02
N GLY A 149 11.48 16.05 -0.67
CA GLY A 149 10.07 15.80 -0.47
C GLY A 149 9.15 16.22 -1.61
N ILE A 150 7.86 16.17 -1.30
CA ILE A 150 6.76 16.68 -2.12
C ILE A 150 6.12 17.85 -1.39
N ARG A 151 5.87 18.94 -2.12
CA ARG A 151 5.28 20.18 -1.59
C ARG A 151 4.14 20.63 -2.47
N PHE A 152 3.12 21.19 -1.82
CA PHE A 152 1.99 21.82 -2.48
C PHE A 152 2.21 23.34 -2.53
N THR A 153 1.78 23.98 -3.61
CA THR A 153 1.86 25.43 -3.82
C THR A 153 0.52 26.12 -3.59
N ARG A 154 -0.55 25.37 -3.42
CA ARG A 154 -1.90 25.81 -3.06
C ARG A 154 -2.71 24.65 -2.46
N THR A 155 -3.82 25.00 -1.85
CA THR A 155 -4.80 24.00 -1.37
C THR A 155 -5.51 23.33 -2.55
N LEU A 156 -5.61 22.00 -2.49
CA LEU A 156 -6.41 21.21 -3.45
C LEU A 156 -7.90 21.43 -3.21
N GLN A 157 -8.62 21.69 -4.28
CA GLN A 157 -10.07 21.84 -4.22
C GLN A 157 -10.79 20.48 -4.19
N LYS A 158 -12.04 20.47 -3.72
CA LYS A 158 -12.86 19.26 -3.76
C LYS A 158 -13.02 18.76 -5.21
N GLY A 159 -12.65 17.49 -5.43
CA GLY A 159 -12.65 16.86 -6.76
C GLY A 159 -11.28 16.86 -7.44
N GLU A 160 -10.32 17.66 -6.97
CA GLU A 160 -8.94 17.59 -7.43
C GLU A 160 -8.20 16.42 -6.77
N SER A 161 -7.29 15.84 -7.51
CA SER A 161 -6.33 14.85 -7.02
C SER A 161 -5.04 14.89 -7.81
N VAL A 162 -3.95 14.54 -7.14
CA VAL A 162 -2.62 14.42 -7.74
C VAL A 162 -2.12 12.99 -7.59
N PHE A 163 -1.30 12.56 -8.52
CA PHE A 163 -0.75 11.20 -8.54
C PHE A 163 0.66 11.20 -9.13
N THR A 164 1.59 10.55 -8.45
CA THR A 164 2.87 10.17 -9.04
C THR A 164 3.13 8.68 -8.82
N GLY A 165 3.56 8.01 -9.88
CA GLY A 165 4.03 6.63 -9.84
C GLY A 165 5.56 6.55 -9.80
N ASN A 166 6.08 5.35 -9.62
CA ASN A 166 7.51 5.05 -9.68
C ASN A 166 8.40 5.97 -8.82
N LEU A 167 7.87 6.44 -7.68
CA LEU A 167 8.61 7.29 -6.76
C LEU A 167 9.75 6.45 -6.14
N HIS A 168 10.97 6.96 -6.23
CA HIS A 168 12.19 6.29 -5.77
C HIS A 168 13.30 7.32 -5.48
N GLU A 169 14.45 6.87 -4.99
CA GLU A 169 15.61 7.71 -4.77
C GLU A 169 16.26 8.12 -6.10
N SER A 170 16.42 9.42 -6.30
CA SER A 170 16.99 9.99 -7.53
C SER A 170 18.37 9.41 -7.84
N GLY A 171 18.56 8.98 -9.08
CA GLY A 171 19.82 8.42 -9.57
C GLY A 171 20.05 6.94 -9.21
N LYS A 172 19.16 6.28 -8.48
CA LYS A 172 19.28 4.86 -8.15
C LYS A 172 18.30 3.95 -8.91
N GLY A 173 17.32 4.53 -9.61
CA GLY A 173 16.26 3.76 -10.24
C GLY A 173 15.41 3.02 -9.22
N LEU A 174 14.66 2.00 -9.65
CA LEU A 174 13.69 1.28 -8.82
C LEU A 174 14.31 0.24 -7.87
N ALA A 175 15.61 0.27 -7.63
CA ALA A 175 16.29 -0.73 -6.81
C ALA A 175 16.64 -0.20 -5.42
N GLY A 176 15.83 -0.57 -4.42
CA GLY A 176 16.27 -0.53 -3.02
C GLY A 176 16.33 0.85 -2.37
N SER A 177 15.36 1.73 -2.63
CA SER A 177 15.25 2.97 -1.86
C SER A 177 14.84 2.70 -0.40
N PRO A 178 15.31 3.53 0.56
CA PRO A 178 14.82 3.44 1.94
C PRO A 178 13.29 3.52 2.01
N ASN A 179 12.67 2.56 2.65
CA ASN A 179 11.22 2.53 2.82
C ASN A 179 10.83 3.30 4.09
N ALA A 180 10.94 4.62 4.01
CA ALA A 180 10.62 5.53 5.10
C ALA A 180 10.11 6.86 4.55
N PHE A 181 9.18 7.48 5.28
CA PHE A 181 8.66 8.81 4.96
C PHE A 181 8.10 9.50 6.22
N ALA A 182 7.96 10.80 6.14
CA ALA A 182 7.27 11.63 7.13
C ALA A 182 6.24 12.52 6.43
N LEU A 183 4.98 12.41 6.84
CA LEU A 183 3.91 13.30 6.42
C LEU A 183 3.59 14.26 7.56
N ARG A 184 3.69 15.56 7.33
CA ARG A 184 3.51 16.60 8.36
C ARG A 184 2.49 17.65 7.90
N GLU A 185 1.81 18.21 8.89
CA GLU A 185 0.93 19.36 8.75
C GLU A 185 1.46 20.49 9.65
N GLU A 186 2.10 21.49 9.05
CA GLU A 186 2.79 22.56 9.79
C GLU A 186 1.85 23.40 10.64
N GLN A 187 0.64 23.69 10.17
CA GLN A 187 -0.31 24.52 10.91
C GLN A 187 -0.72 23.92 12.25
N THR A 188 -0.74 22.60 12.37
CA THR A 188 -1.15 21.92 13.60
C THR A 188 0.00 21.24 14.34
N GLY A 189 1.17 21.14 13.73
CA GLY A 189 2.28 20.35 14.23
C GLY A 189 2.01 18.84 14.27
N ARG A 190 0.95 18.37 13.62
CA ARG A 190 0.61 16.94 13.55
C ARG A 190 1.33 16.28 12.40
N GLY A 191 1.65 15.00 12.57
CA GLY A 191 2.28 14.24 11.51
C GLY A 191 2.27 12.75 11.78
N VAL A 192 2.76 12.01 10.82
CA VAL A 192 3.04 10.58 10.93
C VAL A 192 4.40 10.32 10.29
N GLU A 193 5.19 9.50 10.94
CA GLU A 193 6.42 8.94 10.42
C GLU A 193 6.24 7.45 10.26
N ALA A 194 6.65 6.91 9.14
CA ALA A 194 6.60 5.48 8.86
C ALA A 194 7.95 5.00 8.34
N SER A 195 8.29 3.77 8.72
CA SER A 195 9.45 3.07 8.19
C SER A 195 9.17 1.58 8.12
N CYS A 196 9.78 0.89 7.18
CA CYS A 196 9.71 -0.55 7.02
C CYS A 196 11.11 -1.17 7.09
N SER A 197 11.21 -2.42 7.54
CA SER A 197 12.47 -3.19 7.57
C SER A 197 13.00 -3.50 6.17
N GLU A 198 12.08 -3.64 5.20
CA GLU A 198 12.44 -3.95 3.82
C GLU A 198 12.51 -2.68 2.98
N PRO A 199 13.53 -2.56 2.10
CA PRO A 199 13.61 -1.46 1.15
C PRO A 199 12.41 -1.50 0.20
N MET A 200 11.99 -0.33 -0.27
CA MET A 200 10.97 -0.28 -1.32
C MET A 200 11.62 -0.31 -2.71
N THR A 201 11.00 -1.00 -3.65
CA THR A 201 11.36 -0.94 -5.06
C THR A 201 10.90 0.37 -5.69
N LYS A 202 9.72 0.81 -5.30
CA LYS A 202 9.13 2.10 -5.69
C LYS A 202 8.07 2.48 -4.68
N ALA A 203 7.56 3.70 -4.78
CA ALA A 203 6.30 4.08 -4.14
C ALA A 203 5.35 4.73 -5.14
N VAL A 204 4.07 4.76 -4.79
CA VAL A 204 3.05 5.61 -5.39
C VAL A 204 2.66 6.65 -4.38
N PHE A 205 2.46 7.87 -4.83
CA PHE A 205 1.85 8.92 -4.02
C PHE A 205 0.57 9.38 -4.70
N TRP A 206 -0.52 9.38 -3.94
CA TRP A 206 -1.79 9.95 -4.34
C TRP A 206 -2.29 10.89 -3.24
N SER A 207 -2.87 12.00 -3.63
CA SER A 207 -3.51 12.91 -2.67
C SER A 207 -4.72 13.56 -3.29
N ASN A 208 -5.72 13.83 -2.46
CA ASN A 208 -6.83 14.70 -2.77
C ASN A 208 -6.91 15.85 -1.75
N HIS A 209 -7.99 16.63 -1.76
CA HIS A 209 -8.17 17.77 -0.87
C HIS A 209 -8.10 17.44 0.65
N ARG A 210 -8.11 16.18 1.08
CA ARG A 210 -8.08 15.79 2.51
C ARG A 210 -7.18 14.63 2.85
N ILE A 211 -6.88 13.78 1.89
CA ILE A 211 -6.19 12.51 2.11
C ILE A 211 -4.86 12.55 1.39
N ALA A 212 -3.82 12.09 2.04
CA ALA A 212 -2.57 11.72 1.41
C ALA A 212 -2.37 10.20 1.54
N CYS A 213 -1.99 9.55 0.45
CA CYS A 213 -1.70 8.13 0.42
C CYS A 213 -0.29 7.92 -0.13
N ILE A 214 0.54 7.21 0.61
CA ILE A 214 1.87 6.77 0.19
C ILE A 214 1.84 5.25 0.17
N GLU A 215 2.15 4.67 -0.98
CA GLU A 215 2.08 3.25 -1.25
C GLU A 215 3.47 2.70 -1.60
N PRO A 216 4.31 2.36 -0.61
CA PRO A 216 5.59 1.70 -0.87
C PRO A 216 5.37 0.26 -1.32
N TYR A 217 6.06 -0.13 -2.39
CA TYR A 217 6.06 -1.46 -2.97
C TYR A 217 7.29 -2.24 -2.53
N ILE A 218 7.09 -3.51 -2.23
CA ILE A 218 8.10 -4.50 -1.85
C ILE A 218 7.91 -5.71 -2.79
N ASP A 219 9.01 -6.26 -3.30
CA ASP A 219 9.02 -7.48 -4.13
C ASP A 219 9.13 -8.75 -3.28
#